data_45cec04976f675738654f93c9e23ced3
#
_entry.id   45cec04976f675738654f93c9e23ced3
#
_cell.length_a   1.000
_cell.length_b   1.000
_cell.length_c   1.000
_cell.angle_alpha   90.00
_cell.angle_beta   90.00
_cell.angle_gamma   90.00
#
_symmetry.space_group_name_H-M   'P 1'
#
loop_
_entity.id
_entity.type
_entity.pdbx_description
1 polymer ?
#
loop_
_entity_poly.entity_id
_entity_poly.type
_entity_poly.pdbx_seq_one_letter_code
_entity_poly.pdbx_strand_id
1 'polypeptide(L)'
;MTDAVLYEVQGKIAYITLNRPEARNAVNGDVAQAMENAIDQMENDPSVWVGILRANTAGQERPVFCAGADLKAINSGQAGALNTAKGGFGGFVYRERKKPIIAAVDGLATAGGCELVLACDMLVATSRSAFGLAEVMRNLIAGAGGLFRLPRAIGKNAAMEVILTGQPLPAQRAYELGMVNHLVEPGKAEEAALALAERICLAAPL
;
A
#
# COMPACT_ATOMS: atom_id res chain seq x y z
N MET A 1 -18.84 14.24 4.52
CA MET A 1 -17.38 13.96 4.59
C MET A 1 -17.14 12.80 3.64
N THR A 2 -16.28 12.94 2.66
CA THR A 2 -15.89 11.82 1.79
C THR A 2 -15.05 10.88 2.63
N ASP A 3 -15.38 9.58 2.67
CA ASP A 3 -14.60 8.60 3.41
C ASP A 3 -13.21 8.49 2.79
N ALA A 4 -12.16 8.80 3.57
CA ALA A 4 -10.77 8.80 3.10
C ALA A 4 -10.26 7.39 2.76
N VAL A 5 -10.87 6.37 3.35
CA VAL A 5 -10.69 4.95 3.02
C VAL A 5 -12.08 4.32 2.96
N LEU A 6 -12.35 3.59 1.88
CA LEU A 6 -13.58 2.80 1.75
C LEU A 6 -13.30 1.36 2.15
N TYR A 7 -14.26 0.74 2.82
CA TYR A 7 -14.23 -0.68 3.19
C TYR A 7 -15.48 -1.38 2.68
N GLU A 8 -15.32 -2.46 1.95
CA GLU A 8 -16.41 -3.28 1.45
C GLU A 8 -16.01 -4.76 1.48
N VAL A 9 -16.99 -5.65 1.63
CA VAL A 9 -16.79 -7.10 1.65
C VAL A 9 -17.59 -7.74 0.54
N GLN A 10 -16.94 -8.61 -0.22
CA GLN A 10 -17.57 -9.44 -1.25
C GLN A 10 -17.17 -10.90 -1.00
N GLY A 11 -18.12 -11.71 -0.56
CA GLY A 11 -17.83 -13.09 -0.16
C GLY A 11 -16.83 -13.16 0.99
N LYS A 12 -15.68 -13.79 0.75
CA LYS A 12 -14.59 -13.93 1.75
C LYS A 12 -13.51 -12.85 1.62
N ILE A 13 -13.68 -11.86 0.76
CA ILE A 13 -12.66 -10.89 0.39
C ILE A 13 -13.09 -9.51 0.83
N ALA A 14 -12.23 -8.83 1.60
CA ALA A 14 -12.38 -7.43 1.96
C ALA A 14 -11.61 -6.54 1.00
N TYR A 15 -12.24 -5.49 0.50
CA TYR A 15 -11.60 -4.44 -0.28
C TYR A 15 -11.39 -3.21 0.59
N ILE A 16 -10.16 -2.75 0.66
CA ILE A 16 -9.74 -1.54 1.37
C ILE A 16 -9.22 -0.56 0.32
N THR A 17 -9.94 0.53 0.11
CA THR A 17 -9.65 1.48 -0.97
C THR A 17 -9.18 2.81 -0.42
N LEU A 18 -7.94 3.21 -0.70
CA LEU A 18 -7.51 4.59 -0.49
C LEU A 18 -8.33 5.51 -1.38
N ASN A 19 -8.99 6.53 -0.81
CA ASN A 19 -10.02 7.29 -1.51
C ASN A 19 -9.83 8.81 -1.37
N ARG A 20 -8.63 9.29 -1.65
CA ARG A 20 -8.27 10.71 -1.77
C ARG A 20 -7.55 10.98 -3.10
N PRO A 21 -8.18 10.69 -4.26
CA PRO A 21 -7.51 10.82 -5.56
C PRO A 21 -7.03 12.25 -5.84
N GLU A 22 -7.73 13.28 -5.37
CA GLU A 22 -7.35 14.70 -5.49
C GLU A 22 -6.06 15.04 -4.74
N ALA A 23 -5.75 14.30 -3.69
CA ALA A 23 -4.51 14.39 -2.91
C ALA A 23 -3.50 13.28 -3.27
N ARG A 24 -3.68 12.60 -4.40
CA ARG A 24 -2.86 11.44 -4.81
C ARG A 24 -2.77 10.37 -3.72
N ASN A 25 -3.86 10.17 -3.01
CA ASN A 25 -3.99 9.23 -1.89
C ASN A 25 -2.93 9.43 -0.78
N ALA A 26 -2.46 10.66 -0.59
CA ALA A 26 -1.53 10.97 0.49
C ALA A 26 -2.17 10.72 1.86
N VAL A 27 -1.37 10.18 2.78
CA VAL A 27 -1.79 9.80 4.14
C VAL A 27 -1.84 11.03 5.04
N ASN A 28 -3.04 11.35 5.52
CA ASN A 28 -3.30 12.27 6.62
C ASN A 28 -3.90 11.50 7.81
N GLY A 29 -4.32 12.21 8.86
CA GLY A 29 -4.93 11.58 10.03
C GLY A 29 -6.21 10.81 9.72
N ASP A 30 -7.04 11.32 8.80
CA ASP A 30 -8.30 10.65 8.40
C ASP A 30 -8.00 9.31 7.72
N VAL A 31 -7.02 9.27 6.81
CA VAL A 31 -6.57 8.02 6.17
C VAL A 31 -6.04 7.04 7.21
N ALA A 32 -5.18 7.50 8.13
CA ALA A 32 -4.57 6.62 9.13
C ALA A 32 -5.63 5.99 10.03
N GLN A 33 -6.58 6.78 10.53
CA GLN A 33 -7.65 6.27 11.40
C GLN A 33 -8.63 5.38 10.64
N ALA A 34 -9.04 5.78 9.42
CA ALA A 34 -9.98 4.99 8.63
C ALA A 34 -9.36 3.65 8.17
N MET A 35 -8.07 3.63 7.85
CA MET A 35 -7.33 2.41 7.53
C MET A 35 -7.27 1.46 8.74
N GLU A 36 -6.90 1.96 9.93
CA GLU A 36 -6.89 1.14 11.14
C GLU A 36 -8.27 0.54 11.42
N ASN A 37 -9.34 1.33 11.29
CA ASN A 37 -10.72 0.86 11.46
C ASN A 37 -11.08 -0.22 10.42
N ALA A 38 -10.67 -0.05 9.16
CA ALA A 38 -10.90 -1.04 8.10
C ALA A 38 -10.21 -2.37 8.40
N ILE A 39 -8.96 -2.32 8.88
CA ILE A 39 -8.23 -3.52 9.30
C ILE A 39 -8.88 -4.17 10.53
N ASP A 40 -9.32 -3.38 11.52
CA ASP A 40 -10.04 -3.91 12.68
C ASP A 40 -11.34 -4.63 12.25
N GLN A 41 -12.09 -4.06 11.32
CA GLN A 41 -13.30 -4.72 10.77
C GLN A 41 -12.93 -6.03 10.06
N MET A 42 -11.92 -5.99 9.18
CA MET A 42 -11.45 -7.18 8.45
C MET A 42 -11.01 -8.30 9.40
N GLU A 43 -10.19 -7.99 10.40
CA GLU A 43 -9.67 -8.99 11.36
C GLU A 43 -10.77 -9.61 12.22
N ASN A 44 -11.79 -8.82 12.61
CA ASN A 44 -12.90 -9.25 13.48
C ASN A 44 -14.03 -9.97 12.74
N ASP A 45 -14.09 -9.90 11.41
CA ASP A 45 -15.13 -10.56 10.62
C ASP A 45 -14.72 -12.01 10.26
N PRO A 46 -15.32 -13.05 10.89
CA PRO A 46 -14.94 -14.43 10.61
C PRO A 46 -15.26 -14.90 9.18
N SER A 47 -16.11 -14.17 8.46
CA SER A 47 -16.44 -14.48 7.06
C SER A 47 -15.34 -14.03 6.11
N VAL A 48 -14.50 -13.05 6.48
CA VAL A 48 -13.42 -12.52 5.65
C VAL A 48 -12.13 -13.30 5.88
N TRP A 49 -11.48 -13.69 4.80
CA TRP A 49 -10.25 -14.50 4.80
C TRP A 49 -9.05 -13.74 4.23
N VAL A 50 -9.28 -12.83 3.28
CA VAL A 50 -8.22 -12.10 2.54
C VAL A 50 -8.63 -10.64 2.37
N GLY A 51 -7.68 -9.72 2.48
CA GLY A 51 -7.85 -8.31 2.12
C GLY A 51 -7.19 -7.98 0.77
N ILE A 52 -7.78 -7.04 0.04
CA ILE A 52 -7.17 -6.39 -1.13
C ILE A 52 -7.07 -4.90 -0.82
N LEU A 53 -5.84 -4.40 -0.74
CA LEU A 53 -5.56 -2.96 -0.65
C LEU A 53 -5.44 -2.38 -2.06
N ARG A 54 -6.30 -1.42 -2.39
CA ARG A 54 -6.35 -0.74 -3.68
C ARG A 54 -6.47 0.77 -3.51
N ALA A 55 -6.41 1.52 -4.61
CA ALA A 55 -6.49 2.97 -4.57
C ALA A 55 -7.43 3.51 -5.66
N ASN A 56 -8.29 4.45 -5.29
CA ASN A 56 -9.02 5.26 -6.25
C ASN A 56 -8.05 6.26 -6.93
N THR A 57 -7.88 6.13 -8.23
CA THR A 57 -7.03 7.02 -9.05
C THR A 57 -7.86 7.82 -10.07
N ALA A 58 -9.19 7.87 -9.90
CA ALA A 58 -10.08 8.58 -10.80
C ALA A 58 -9.69 10.07 -10.94
N GLY A 59 -9.69 10.57 -12.16
CA GLY A 59 -9.33 11.96 -12.47
C GLY A 59 -7.84 12.29 -12.44
N GLN A 60 -6.97 11.31 -12.15
CA GLN A 60 -5.52 11.52 -12.20
C GLN A 60 -4.99 11.22 -13.61
N GLU A 61 -4.33 12.21 -14.22
CA GLU A 61 -3.67 12.04 -15.53
C GLU A 61 -2.55 10.98 -15.46
N ARG A 62 -1.79 11.00 -14.37
CA ARG A 62 -0.78 9.99 -14.05
C ARG A 62 -1.17 9.32 -12.74
N PRO A 63 -1.61 8.06 -12.79
CA PRO A 63 -2.07 7.36 -11.60
C PRO A 63 -1.02 7.29 -10.50
N VAL A 64 -1.41 7.67 -9.31
CA VAL A 64 -0.62 7.54 -8.08
C VAL A 64 -1.42 6.71 -7.10
N PHE A 65 -0.93 5.52 -6.81
CA PHE A 65 -1.52 4.63 -5.81
C PHE A 65 -1.51 5.31 -4.43
N CYS A 66 -0.34 5.78 -4.00
CA CYS A 66 -0.20 6.58 -2.79
C CYS A 66 1.11 7.38 -2.83
N ALA A 67 1.01 8.68 -2.57
CA ALA A 67 2.16 9.60 -2.57
C ALA A 67 2.92 9.65 -1.22
N GLY A 68 2.52 8.83 -0.23
CA GLY A 68 3.11 8.85 1.11
C GLY A 68 2.47 9.88 2.04
N ALA A 69 3.24 10.45 2.96
CA ALA A 69 2.74 11.40 3.94
C ALA A 69 2.17 12.68 3.29
N ASP A 70 1.02 13.14 3.79
CA ASP A 70 0.42 14.41 3.36
C ASP A 70 1.24 15.59 3.93
N LEU A 71 2.01 16.24 3.06
CA LEU A 71 2.88 17.35 3.44
C LEU A 71 2.09 18.56 3.98
N LYS A 72 0.82 18.73 3.58
CA LYS A 72 -0.03 19.80 4.12
C LYS A 72 -0.36 19.50 5.59
N ALA A 73 -0.68 18.23 5.92
CA ALA A 73 -0.91 17.81 7.29
C ALA A 73 0.35 17.97 8.16
N ILE A 74 1.53 17.61 7.62
CA ILE A 74 2.81 17.83 8.33
C ILE A 74 3.05 19.32 8.61
N ASN A 75 2.91 20.16 7.59
CA ASN A 75 3.15 21.61 7.70
C ASN A 75 2.15 22.32 8.62
N SER A 76 0.96 21.76 8.82
CA SER A 76 -0.06 22.27 9.76
C SER A 76 0.12 21.75 11.20
N GLY A 77 1.24 21.05 11.49
CA GLY A 77 1.54 20.52 12.83
C GLY A 77 0.83 19.18 13.14
N GLN A 78 0.19 18.54 12.17
CA GLN A 78 -0.56 17.29 12.34
C GLN A 78 0.27 16.03 12.00
N ALA A 79 1.59 16.13 11.98
CA ALA A 79 2.48 15.01 11.64
C ALA A 79 2.22 13.75 12.51
N GLY A 80 1.91 13.94 13.79
CA GLY A 80 1.59 12.84 14.72
C GLY A 80 0.34 12.04 14.32
N ALA A 81 -0.65 12.71 13.71
CA ALA A 81 -1.90 12.08 13.32
C ALA A 81 -1.77 11.08 12.15
N LEU A 82 -0.63 11.13 11.42
CA LEU A 82 -0.34 10.17 10.34
C LEU A 82 -0.07 8.75 10.85
N ASN A 83 0.10 8.62 12.18
CA ASN A 83 0.37 7.35 12.84
C ASN A 83 -0.72 7.04 13.84
N THR A 84 -1.10 5.77 13.93
CA THR A 84 -1.99 5.26 14.97
C THR A 84 -1.21 4.43 16.00
N ALA A 85 -1.80 4.21 17.17
CA ALA A 85 -1.15 3.45 18.23
C ALA A 85 -0.95 1.97 17.86
N LYS A 86 -1.90 1.37 17.12
CA LYS A 86 -1.84 -0.04 16.74
C LYS A 86 -1.10 -0.28 15.42
N GLY A 87 -1.35 0.58 14.43
CA GLY A 87 -0.93 0.36 13.05
C GLY A 87 0.32 1.13 12.63
N GLY A 88 0.77 2.12 13.41
CA GLY A 88 1.83 3.04 13.01
C GLY A 88 1.42 3.92 11.84
N PHE A 89 2.35 4.23 10.94
CA PHE A 89 2.07 5.06 9.77
C PHE A 89 0.93 4.50 8.91
N GLY A 90 -0.02 5.39 8.58
CA GLY A 90 -1.20 5.06 7.81
C GLY A 90 -2.14 4.07 8.50
N GLY A 91 -2.01 3.87 9.83
CA GLY A 91 -2.80 2.90 10.57
C GLY A 91 -2.54 1.44 10.17
N PHE A 92 -1.41 1.15 9.49
CA PHE A 92 -1.24 -0.11 8.81
C PHE A 92 0.15 -0.76 8.92
N VAL A 93 1.25 0.01 8.76
CA VAL A 93 2.58 -0.57 8.48
C VAL A 93 3.14 -1.46 9.58
N TYR A 94 2.71 -1.27 10.83
CA TYR A 94 3.10 -2.09 11.99
C TYR A 94 1.94 -2.88 12.58
N ARG A 95 0.80 -2.90 11.87
CA ARG A 95 -0.38 -3.62 12.34
C ARG A 95 -0.13 -5.12 12.35
N GLU A 96 -0.26 -5.75 13.51
CA GLU A 96 -0.34 -7.20 13.62
C GLU A 96 -1.62 -7.71 12.97
N ARG A 97 -1.50 -8.69 12.10
CA ARG A 97 -2.61 -9.24 11.30
C ARG A 97 -2.54 -10.77 11.29
N LYS A 98 -3.71 -11.40 11.25
CA LYS A 98 -3.88 -12.84 11.04
C LYS A 98 -4.26 -13.16 9.58
N LYS A 99 -4.86 -12.19 8.90
CA LYS A 99 -5.38 -12.35 7.54
C LYS A 99 -4.43 -11.70 6.54
N PRO A 100 -4.11 -12.37 5.42
CA PRO A 100 -3.23 -11.82 4.40
C PRO A 100 -3.90 -10.67 3.64
N ILE A 101 -3.08 -9.72 3.17
CA ILE A 101 -3.49 -8.61 2.33
C ILE A 101 -2.65 -8.60 1.06
N ILE A 102 -3.34 -8.48 -0.08
CA ILE A 102 -2.76 -8.31 -1.41
C ILE A 102 -2.83 -6.83 -1.77
N ALA A 103 -1.70 -6.19 -2.12
CA ALA A 103 -1.74 -4.87 -2.73
C ALA A 103 -2.02 -4.98 -4.24
N ALA A 104 -3.04 -4.27 -4.71
CA ALA A 104 -3.37 -4.14 -6.14
C ALA A 104 -2.95 -2.75 -6.62
N VAL A 105 -1.74 -2.65 -7.17
CA VAL A 105 -1.10 -1.36 -7.48
C VAL A 105 -1.21 -1.02 -8.95
N ASP A 106 -1.88 0.08 -9.26
CA ASP A 106 -1.92 0.66 -10.59
C ASP A 106 -1.45 2.12 -10.54
N GLY A 107 -0.19 2.36 -10.85
CA GLY A 107 0.48 3.65 -10.75
C GLY A 107 1.60 3.72 -9.72
N LEU A 108 2.00 4.93 -9.36
CA LEU A 108 3.14 5.18 -8.48
C LEU A 108 2.79 4.95 -7.00
N ALA A 109 3.58 4.13 -6.31
CA ALA A 109 3.61 4.06 -4.85
C ALA A 109 4.96 4.61 -4.35
N THR A 110 4.96 5.74 -3.65
CA THR A 110 6.22 6.41 -3.27
C THR A 110 6.23 6.81 -1.80
N ALA A 111 7.42 6.89 -1.22
CA ALA A 111 7.65 7.20 0.19
C ALA A 111 6.79 6.29 1.10
N GLY A 112 6.08 6.82 2.06
CA GLY A 112 5.14 6.06 2.89
C GLY A 112 4.11 5.24 2.11
N GLY A 113 3.77 5.63 0.88
CA GLY A 113 2.91 4.84 -0.01
C GLY A 113 3.57 3.53 -0.48
N CYS A 114 4.86 3.55 -0.74
CA CYS A 114 5.65 2.35 -0.99
C CYS A 114 5.76 1.49 0.29
N GLU A 115 5.88 2.11 1.45
CA GLU A 115 5.93 1.42 2.75
C GLU A 115 4.61 0.72 3.09
N LEU A 116 3.45 1.31 2.71
CA LEU A 116 2.14 0.63 2.80
C LEU A 116 2.11 -0.62 1.91
N VAL A 117 2.57 -0.51 0.66
CA VAL A 117 2.64 -1.66 -0.27
C VAL A 117 3.56 -2.75 0.26
N LEU A 118 4.74 -2.38 0.77
CA LEU A 118 5.71 -3.31 1.36
C LEU A 118 5.22 -3.97 2.66
N ALA A 119 4.21 -3.40 3.32
CA ALA A 119 3.58 -3.98 4.50
C ALA A 119 2.49 -4.99 4.15
N CYS A 120 2.06 -5.08 2.88
CA CYS A 120 1.19 -6.15 2.39
C CYS A 120 1.97 -7.46 2.23
N ASP A 121 1.25 -8.58 2.18
CA ASP A 121 1.85 -9.92 2.10
C ASP A 121 2.17 -10.33 0.67
N MET A 122 1.40 -9.81 -0.30
CA MET A 122 1.56 -10.05 -1.73
C MET A 122 1.29 -8.78 -2.52
N LEU A 123 1.85 -8.73 -3.73
CA LEU A 123 1.76 -7.55 -4.60
C LEU A 123 1.43 -7.93 -6.04
N VAL A 124 0.35 -7.38 -6.55
CA VAL A 124 0.01 -7.35 -7.97
C VAL A 124 0.21 -5.93 -8.47
N ALA A 125 0.92 -5.76 -9.57
CA ALA A 125 1.20 -4.44 -10.13
C ALA A 125 0.94 -4.38 -11.62
N THR A 126 0.59 -3.20 -12.12
CA THR A 126 0.55 -2.97 -13.56
C THR A 126 1.93 -2.58 -14.11
N SER A 127 2.14 -2.77 -15.42
CA SER A 127 3.38 -2.40 -16.10
C SER A 127 3.74 -0.91 -16.01
N ARG A 128 2.75 -0.04 -15.75
CA ARG A 128 2.98 1.40 -15.52
C ARG A 128 3.31 1.77 -14.09
N SER A 129 3.26 0.82 -13.16
CA SER A 129 3.52 1.09 -11.74
C SER A 129 5.02 1.26 -11.45
N ALA A 130 5.31 1.97 -10.37
CA ALA A 130 6.66 2.12 -9.86
C ALA A 130 6.64 2.25 -8.33
N PHE A 131 7.75 1.87 -7.68
CA PHE A 131 7.90 1.81 -6.23
C PHE A 131 9.15 2.58 -5.80
N GLY A 132 9.04 3.50 -4.86
CA GLY A 132 10.18 4.30 -4.46
C GLY A 132 10.16 4.74 -3.01
N LEU A 133 11.35 4.91 -2.43
CA LEU A 133 11.56 5.51 -1.12
C LEU A 133 12.24 6.87 -1.33
N ALA A 134 11.41 7.90 -1.60
CA ALA A 134 11.89 9.23 -2.02
C ALA A 134 12.23 10.16 -0.83
N GLU A 135 12.24 9.65 0.38
CA GLU A 135 12.48 10.41 1.62
C GLU A 135 13.85 11.09 1.61
N VAL A 136 14.88 10.44 1.09
CA VAL A 136 16.24 11.00 0.99
C VAL A 136 16.28 12.31 0.19
N MET A 137 15.41 12.48 -0.79
CA MET A 137 15.29 13.72 -1.58
C MET A 137 14.71 14.90 -0.79
N ARG A 138 14.26 14.67 0.45
CA ARG A 138 13.64 15.65 1.34
C ARG A 138 14.32 15.70 2.72
N ASN A 139 15.53 15.17 2.83
CA ASN A 139 16.28 15.05 4.07
C ASN A 139 15.47 14.32 5.18
N LEU A 140 14.72 13.31 4.78
CA LEU A 140 13.94 12.42 5.63
C LEU A 140 14.42 10.98 5.48
N ILE A 141 13.92 10.11 6.35
CA ILE A 141 14.19 8.67 6.34
C ILE A 141 12.89 7.89 6.17
N ALA A 142 12.93 6.78 5.42
CA ALA A 142 11.80 5.85 5.23
C ALA A 142 11.57 5.04 6.51
N GLY A 143 10.99 5.69 7.52
CA GLY A 143 10.85 5.16 8.89
C GLY A 143 9.65 4.22 9.09
N ALA A 144 8.75 4.10 8.12
CA ALA A 144 7.56 3.27 8.23
C ALA A 144 7.78 1.80 7.77
N GLY A 145 9.04 1.37 7.73
CA GLY A 145 9.43 -0.01 7.47
C GLY A 145 10.09 -0.26 6.12
N GLY A 146 10.19 0.75 5.27
CA GLY A 146 10.83 0.64 3.95
C GLY A 146 12.28 0.15 4.03
N LEU A 147 13.04 0.65 4.99
CA LEU A 147 14.46 0.33 5.16
C LEU A 147 14.75 -1.15 5.49
N PHE A 148 13.80 -1.89 6.04
CA PHE A 148 14.00 -3.31 6.33
C PHE A 148 13.16 -4.23 5.44
N ARG A 149 12.00 -3.77 4.93
CA ARG A 149 11.16 -4.60 4.05
C ARG A 149 11.68 -4.62 2.62
N LEU A 150 12.09 -3.46 2.08
CA LEU A 150 12.59 -3.40 0.70
C LEU A 150 13.82 -4.29 0.47
N PRO A 151 14.88 -4.28 1.33
CA PRO A 151 16.01 -5.19 1.16
C PRO A 151 15.65 -6.68 1.26
N ARG A 152 14.61 -7.02 2.00
CA ARG A 152 14.11 -8.40 2.06
C ARG A 152 13.36 -8.81 0.79
N ALA A 153 12.68 -7.85 0.14
CA ALA A 153 11.91 -8.11 -1.06
C ALA A 153 12.77 -8.17 -2.34
N ILE A 154 13.80 -7.32 -2.49
CA ILE A 154 14.58 -7.19 -3.73
C ILE A 154 16.09 -7.40 -3.57
N GLY A 155 16.52 -7.79 -2.37
CA GLY A 155 17.93 -7.90 -2.04
C GLY A 155 18.60 -6.56 -1.71
N LYS A 156 19.68 -6.65 -0.92
CA LYS A 156 20.35 -5.49 -0.33
C LYS A 156 20.79 -4.45 -1.36
N ASN A 157 21.48 -4.89 -2.43
CA ASN A 157 22.13 -3.94 -3.34
C ASN A 157 21.09 -3.14 -4.15
N ALA A 158 20.05 -3.80 -4.67
CA ALA A 158 18.99 -3.11 -5.39
C ALA A 158 18.18 -2.18 -4.46
N ALA A 159 17.94 -2.59 -3.22
CA ALA A 159 17.26 -1.75 -2.25
C ALA A 159 18.10 -0.51 -1.87
N MET A 160 19.42 -0.64 -1.71
CA MET A 160 20.29 0.49 -1.41
C MET A 160 20.32 1.52 -2.53
N GLU A 161 20.25 1.10 -3.80
CA GLU A 161 20.11 2.01 -4.93
C GLU A 161 18.82 2.85 -4.81
N VAL A 162 17.66 2.19 -4.60
CA VAL A 162 16.38 2.90 -4.43
C VAL A 162 16.41 3.85 -3.22
N ILE A 163 16.91 3.38 -2.08
CA ILE A 163 16.94 4.15 -0.82
C ILE A 163 17.86 5.37 -0.92
N LEU A 164 19.06 5.20 -1.50
CA LEU A 164 20.08 6.25 -1.50
C LEU A 164 19.89 7.26 -2.64
N THR A 165 19.30 6.84 -3.76
CA THR A 165 19.03 7.73 -4.89
C THR A 165 17.66 8.37 -4.84
N GLY A 166 16.70 7.77 -4.11
CA GLY A 166 15.30 8.18 -4.11
C GLY A 166 14.59 7.92 -5.44
N GLN A 167 15.26 7.26 -6.40
CA GLN A 167 14.67 6.95 -7.71
C GLN A 167 13.69 5.78 -7.60
N PRO A 168 12.51 5.88 -8.24
CA PRO A 168 11.54 4.79 -8.18
C PRO A 168 12.01 3.59 -9.02
N LEU A 169 11.78 2.39 -8.47
CA LEU A 169 11.96 1.11 -9.13
C LEU A 169 10.76 0.82 -10.05
N PRO A 170 10.94 0.66 -11.38
CA PRO A 170 9.84 0.29 -12.26
C PRO A 170 9.25 -1.09 -11.92
N ALA A 171 7.94 -1.27 -12.13
CA ALA A 171 7.23 -2.51 -11.79
C ALA A 171 7.80 -3.75 -12.51
N GLN A 172 8.27 -3.62 -13.75
CA GLN A 172 8.96 -4.69 -14.47
C GLN A 172 10.20 -5.16 -13.68
N ARG A 173 11.03 -4.22 -13.23
CA ARG A 173 12.22 -4.56 -12.47
C ARG A 173 11.90 -5.11 -11.08
N ALA A 174 10.85 -4.59 -10.44
CA ALA A 174 10.35 -5.11 -9.16
C ALA A 174 9.84 -6.56 -9.29
N TYR A 175 9.22 -6.90 -10.41
CA TYR A 175 8.78 -8.26 -10.75
C TYR A 175 9.97 -9.20 -10.95
N GLU A 176 10.96 -8.80 -11.72
CA GLU A 176 12.20 -9.58 -11.95
C GLU A 176 12.97 -9.86 -10.66
N LEU A 177 12.93 -8.94 -9.69
CA LEU A 177 13.57 -9.07 -8.39
C LEU A 177 12.72 -9.82 -7.34
N GLY A 178 11.48 -10.20 -7.68
CA GLY A 178 10.61 -10.99 -6.81
C GLY A 178 9.74 -10.21 -5.83
N MET A 179 9.72 -8.87 -5.91
CA MET A 179 8.83 -8.04 -5.09
C MET A 179 7.36 -8.11 -5.55
N VAL A 180 7.14 -8.19 -6.87
CA VAL A 180 5.82 -8.25 -7.49
C VAL A 180 5.50 -9.71 -7.82
N ASN A 181 4.35 -10.22 -7.36
CA ASN A 181 3.90 -11.59 -7.64
C ASN A 181 3.34 -11.73 -9.07
N HIS A 182 2.56 -10.74 -9.52
CA HIS A 182 1.98 -10.72 -10.85
C HIS A 182 2.11 -9.32 -11.46
N LEU A 183 2.71 -9.26 -12.64
CA LEU A 183 2.80 -8.05 -13.46
C LEU A 183 1.77 -8.14 -14.57
N VAL A 184 0.89 -7.13 -14.66
CA VAL A 184 -0.25 -7.12 -15.57
C VAL A 184 -0.36 -5.80 -16.34
N GLU A 185 -1.25 -5.76 -17.33
CA GLU A 185 -1.52 -4.54 -18.09
C GLU A 185 -2.19 -3.45 -17.22
N PRO A 186 -2.03 -2.16 -17.57
CA PRO A 186 -2.71 -1.04 -16.92
C PRO A 186 -4.21 -1.27 -16.79
N GLY A 187 -4.77 -1.01 -15.60
CA GLY A 187 -6.17 -1.22 -15.29
C GLY A 187 -6.54 -2.66 -14.89
N LYS A 188 -5.58 -3.60 -14.88
CA LYS A 188 -5.84 -5.02 -14.57
C LYS A 188 -5.36 -5.48 -13.19
N ALA A 189 -4.80 -4.58 -12.37
CA ALA A 189 -4.24 -4.97 -11.07
C ALA A 189 -5.31 -5.54 -10.12
N GLU A 190 -6.49 -4.94 -10.08
CA GLU A 190 -7.57 -5.36 -9.20
C GLU A 190 -8.14 -6.74 -9.60
N GLU A 191 -8.38 -6.96 -10.90
CA GLU A 191 -8.83 -8.24 -11.44
C GLU A 191 -7.85 -9.38 -11.12
N ALA A 192 -6.55 -9.13 -11.28
CA ALA A 192 -5.53 -10.12 -10.99
C ALA A 192 -5.34 -10.35 -9.48
N ALA A 193 -5.50 -9.31 -8.65
CA ALA A 193 -5.48 -9.45 -7.20
C ALA A 193 -6.70 -10.24 -6.69
N LEU A 194 -7.88 -10.02 -7.29
CA LEU A 194 -9.07 -10.80 -7.00
C LEU A 194 -8.85 -12.30 -7.31
N ALA A 195 -8.36 -12.62 -8.50
CA ALA A 195 -8.06 -14.00 -8.89
C ALA A 195 -7.05 -14.68 -7.94
N LEU A 196 -6.06 -13.92 -7.45
CA LEU A 196 -5.12 -14.42 -6.45
C LEU A 196 -5.80 -14.64 -5.09
N ALA A 197 -6.66 -13.71 -4.64
CA ALA A 197 -7.42 -13.82 -3.39
C ALA A 197 -8.39 -15.01 -3.42
N GLU A 198 -9.07 -15.23 -4.54
CA GLU A 198 -9.96 -16.40 -4.73
C GLU A 198 -9.19 -17.73 -4.61
N ARG A 199 -7.99 -17.81 -5.18
CA ARG A 199 -7.12 -18.99 -5.02
C ARG A 199 -6.73 -19.23 -3.55
N ILE A 200 -6.47 -18.18 -2.78
CA ILE A 200 -6.21 -18.30 -1.34
C ILE A 200 -7.45 -18.82 -0.62
N CYS A 201 -8.63 -18.34 -0.99
CA CYS A 201 -9.91 -18.77 -0.40
C CYS A 201 -10.31 -20.23 -0.73
N LEU A 202 -9.60 -20.90 -1.64
CA LEU A 202 -9.74 -22.36 -1.87
C LEU A 202 -8.94 -23.19 -0.87
N ALA A 203 -7.95 -22.60 -0.20
CA ALA A 203 -7.20 -23.26 0.88
C ALA A 203 -8.01 -23.24 2.18
N ALA A 204 -7.65 -24.13 3.12
CA ALA A 204 -8.26 -24.08 4.45
C ALA A 204 -7.76 -22.85 5.22
N PRO A 205 -8.63 -22.14 5.96
CA PRO A 205 -8.19 -21.09 6.85
C PRO A 205 -7.38 -21.68 8.00
N LEU A 206 -6.37 -20.96 8.44
CA LEU A 206 -5.56 -21.30 9.61
C LEU A 206 -6.27 -20.88 10.91
#